data_7f6d8c4f8bc1ee7503208384414182b7
#
_entry.id   7f6d8c4f8bc1ee7503208384414182b7
#
_cell.length_a   1.000
_cell.length_b   1.000
_cell.length_c   1.000
_cell.angle_alpha   90.00
_cell.angle_beta   90.00
_cell.angle_gamma   90.00
#
_symmetry.space_group_name_H-M   'P 1'
#
loop_
_entity.id
_entity.type
_entity.pdbx_description
1 polymer ?
#
loop_
_entity_poly.entity_id
_entity_poly.type
_entity_poly.pdbx_seq_one_letter_code
_entity_poly.pdbx_strand_id
1 'polypeptide(L)'
;MQRRDFFQHTAVAGSTALATGLTGCATAGGVSQATARMPFSVPQVVLPVVGSDEVFPVRRIYCIGRNYAAHAREMGSDPTREPPFFFQKPTDAIQWVPTGTVADHPYPPLTKNYHYEAELVALLGRGGRNIPVDKALDLV
;
A
#
# COMPACT_ATOMS: atom_id res chain seq x y z
N MET A 1 -29.45 7.02 -0.18
CA MET A 1 -28.89 8.11 0.64
C MET A 1 -27.62 8.59 -0.05
N GLN A 2 -27.70 9.66 -0.85
CA GLN A 2 -26.62 10.16 -1.72
C GLN A 2 -25.69 11.05 -0.91
N ARG A 3 -24.40 10.69 -0.84
CA ARG A 3 -23.32 11.53 -0.30
C ARG A 3 -22.60 12.24 -1.46
N ARG A 4 -23.25 13.25 -2.02
CA ARG A 4 -22.63 14.10 -3.06
C ARG A 4 -23.07 15.55 -2.87
N ASP A 5 -22.70 16.22 -1.78
CA ASP A 5 -22.91 17.68 -1.66
C ASP A 5 -22.00 18.24 -0.55
N PHE A 6 -20.68 18.23 -0.79
CA PHE A 6 -19.77 18.92 0.15
C PHE A 6 -18.78 19.87 -0.53
N PHE A 7 -18.97 20.21 -1.78
CA PHE A 7 -18.19 21.27 -2.41
C PHE A 7 -19.09 22.16 -3.26
N GLN A 8 -19.78 23.10 -2.63
CA GLN A 8 -20.36 24.24 -3.34
C GLN A 8 -20.07 25.55 -2.59
N HIS A 9 -19.44 26.42 -3.35
CA HIS A 9 -19.48 27.89 -3.39
C HIS A 9 -18.75 28.72 -2.34
N THR A 10 -17.72 29.41 -2.79
CA THR A 10 -17.71 30.88 -2.70
C THR A 10 -17.01 31.45 -3.94
N ALA A 11 -17.82 31.98 -4.85
CA ALA A 11 -17.35 32.87 -5.89
C ALA A 11 -17.38 34.29 -5.32
N VAL A 12 -16.23 34.95 -5.26
CA VAL A 12 -16.13 36.42 -5.05
C VAL A 12 -15.59 37.02 -6.34
N ALA A 13 -16.43 37.81 -6.97
CA ALA A 13 -16.07 38.67 -8.09
C ALA A 13 -15.36 39.91 -7.57
N GLY A 14 -14.33 40.38 -8.28
CA GLY A 14 -13.76 41.68 -8.01
C GLY A 14 -12.42 41.97 -8.69
N SER A 15 -12.50 42.67 -9.83
CA SER A 15 -11.60 43.72 -10.30
C SER A 15 -10.27 43.36 -10.96
N THR A 16 -10.25 43.73 -12.23
CA THR A 16 -9.14 43.92 -13.17
C THR A 16 -7.98 44.74 -12.64
N ALA A 17 -6.79 44.16 -12.71
CA ALA A 17 -5.54 44.94 -12.86
C ALA A 17 -4.60 44.17 -13.79
N LEU A 18 -4.30 44.75 -14.97
CA LEU A 18 -3.23 44.31 -15.84
C LEU A 18 -1.89 44.53 -15.13
N ALA A 19 -1.12 43.45 -14.96
CA ALA A 19 0.32 43.55 -14.74
C ALA A 19 0.99 42.37 -15.45
N THR A 20 1.83 42.73 -16.37
CA THR A 20 2.72 41.87 -17.18
C THR A 20 3.73 41.11 -16.35
N GLY A 21 3.88 39.82 -16.66
CA GLY A 21 5.15 39.09 -16.56
C GLY A 21 5.46 38.44 -15.24
N LEU A 22 5.53 37.15 -15.37
CA LEU A 22 6.45 36.16 -14.82
C LEU A 22 5.70 34.88 -14.53
N THR A 23 5.87 33.93 -15.43
CA THR A 23 5.53 32.53 -15.24
C THR A 23 6.33 31.94 -14.06
N GLY A 24 5.81 32.11 -12.86
CA GLY A 24 6.22 31.36 -11.69
C GLY A 24 5.31 30.15 -11.56
N CYS A 25 5.79 28.96 -11.91
CA CYS A 25 5.20 27.72 -11.41
C CYS A 25 5.16 27.82 -9.89
N ALA A 26 3.99 28.05 -9.32
CA ALA A 26 3.76 27.88 -7.90
C ALA A 26 3.90 26.38 -7.61
N THR A 27 5.11 25.94 -7.30
CA THR A 27 5.34 24.67 -6.64
C THR A 27 4.61 24.75 -5.30
N ALA A 28 3.59 23.93 -5.13
CA ALA A 28 2.98 23.72 -3.82
C ALA A 28 4.12 23.49 -2.83
N GLY A 29 4.26 24.39 -1.85
CA GLY A 29 5.35 24.39 -0.90
C GLY A 29 5.32 23.12 -0.07
N GLY A 30 5.94 22.06 -0.58
CA GLY A 30 6.27 20.88 0.20
C GLY A 30 7.29 21.28 1.25
N VAL A 31 7.01 21.02 2.51
CA VAL A 31 8.00 21.16 3.59
C VAL A 31 9.23 20.36 3.20
N SER A 32 10.38 21.00 3.05
CA SER A 32 11.63 20.30 2.77
C SER A 32 11.89 19.29 3.90
N GLN A 33 11.94 18.01 3.59
CA GLN A 33 12.19 16.97 4.58
C GLN A 33 13.55 17.13 5.28
N ALA A 34 14.49 17.85 4.66
CA ALA A 34 15.82 18.07 5.21
C ALA A 34 15.84 18.97 6.47
N THR A 35 14.79 19.77 6.70
CA THR A 35 14.70 20.69 7.85
C THR A 35 13.54 20.38 8.79
N ALA A 36 12.70 19.41 8.44
CA ALA A 36 11.57 19.03 9.28
C ALA A 36 12.04 18.30 10.54
N ARG A 37 11.74 18.85 11.72
CA ARG A 37 12.01 18.19 13.00
C ARG A 37 10.91 17.18 13.27
N MET A 38 11.26 15.88 13.26
CA MET A 38 10.34 14.83 13.62
C MET A 38 10.35 14.57 15.13
N PRO A 39 9.21 14.34 15.78
CA PRO A 39 9.14 14.07 17.22
C PRO A 39 9.74 12.71 17.59
N PHE A 40 9.78 11.77 16.66
CA PHE A 40 10.37 10.44 16.79
C PHE A 40 10.81 9.92 15.41
N SER A 41 11.67 8.93 15.40
CA SER A 41 12.09 8.23 14.17
C SER A 41 11.19 7.03 13.91
N VAL A 42 10.85 6.80 12.64
CA VAL A 42 10.19 5.57 12.19
C VAL A 42 11.23 4.76 11.40
N PRO A 43 11.68 3.61 11.91
CA PRO A 43 12.64 2.79 11.20
C PRO A 43 12.05 2.25 9.89
N GLN A 44 12.87 2.17 8.84
CA GLN A 44 12.46 1.49 7.61
C GLN A 44 12.40 -0.01 7.85
N VAL A 45 11.25 -0.61 7.56
CA VAL A 45 11.11 -2.07 7.56
C VAL A 45 11.78 -2.63 6.32
N VAL A 46 12.64 -3.63 6.48
CA VAL A 46 13.38 -4.28 5.40
C VAL A 46 13.29 -5.80 5.51
N LEU A 47 13.39 -6.48 4.38
CA LEU A 47 13.51 -7.94 4.30
C LEU A 47 14.83 -8.30 3.61
N PRO A 48 15.60 -9.28 4.10
CA PRO A 48 16.82 -9.71 3.44
C PRO A 48 16.49 -10.38 2.11
N VAL A 49 17.38 -10.16 1.12
CA VAL A 49 17.30 -10.84 -0.19
C VAL A 49 18.17 -12.10 -0.11
N VAL A 50 17.57 -13.26 -0.36
CA VAL A 50 18.28 -14.54 -0.28
C VAL A 50 19.39 -14.60 -1.32
N GLY A 51 20.59 -14.96 -0.88
CA GLY A 51 21.79 -15.06 -1.75
C GLY A 51 22.45 -13.72 -2.10
N SER A 52 22.12 -12.65 -1.40
CA SER A 52 22.66 -11.31 -1.59
C SER A 52 22.87 -10.61 -0.24
N ASP A 53 23.73 -9.60 -0.21
CA ASP A 53 23.89 -8.68 0.92
C ASP A 53 22.84 -7.55 0.91
N GLU A 54 21.96 -7.56 -0.08
CA GLU A 54 20.92 -6.55 -0.25
C GLU A 54 19.71 -6.81 0.65
N VAL A 55 18.97 -5.74 0.91
CA VAL A 55 17.70 -5.80 1.61
C VAL A 55 16.60 -5.13 0.77
N PHE A 56 15.42 -5.69 0.80
CA PHE A 56 14.24 -5.11 0.16
C PHE A 56 13.54 -4.14 1.13
N PRO A 57 13.43 -2.84 0.82
CA PRO A 57 12.73 -1.87 1.65
C PRO A 57 11.22 -2.03 1.50
N VAL A 58 10.55 -2.46 2.54
CA VAL A 58 9.09 -2.64 2.53
C VAL A 58 8.42 -1.29 2.77
N ARG A 59 7.65 -0.84 1.80
CA ARG A 59 6.89 0.42 1.89
C ARG A 59 5.41 0.19 2.13
N ARG A 60 4.81 -0.79 1.45
CA ARG A 60 3.40 -1.13 1.54
C ARG A 60 3.22 -2.62 1.32
N ILE A 61 2.22 -3.19 1.98
CA ILE A 61 1.80 -4.57 1.80
C ILE A 61 0.36 -4.53 1.29
N TYR A 62 0.15 -4.98 0.05
CA TYR A 62 -1.17 -5.18 -0.52
C TYR A 62 -1.50 -6.65 -0.51
N CYS A 63 -2.63 -7.00 0.04
CA CYS A 63 -3.14 -8.35 0.10
C CYS A 63 -4.31 -8.51 -0.86
N ILE A 64 -4.48 -9.70 -1.40
CA ILE A 64 -5.54 -10.04 -2.35
C ILE A 64 -6.38 -11.14 -1.71
N GLY A 65 -7.51 -10.77 -1.15
CA GLY A 65 -8.43 -11.74 -0.54
C GLY A 65 -9.23 -12.49 -1.61
N ARG A 66 -9.48 -13.79 -1.37
CA ARG A 66 -10.25 -14.70 -2.25
C ARG A 66 -9.65 -14.86 -3.65
N ASN A 67 -8.34 -14.74 -3.78
CA ASN A 67 -7.64 -14.89 -5.06
C ASN A 67 -7.54 -16.37 -5.51
N TYR A 68 -7.51 -17.30 -4.56
CA TYR A 68 -7.51 -18.73 -4.83
C TYR A 68 -8.93 -19.27 -4.85
N ALA A 69 -9.37 -19.77 -6.02
CA ALA A 69 -10.75 -20.24 -6.20
C ALA A 69 -11.17 -21.36 -5.23
N ALA A 70 -10.24 -22.24 -4.85
CA ALA A 70 -10.50 -23.28 -3.85
C ALA A 70 -10.82 -22.65 -2.48
N HIS A 71 -9.96 -21.75 -2.02
CA HIS A 71 -10.14 -21.03 -0.75
C HIS A 71 -11.42 -20.18 -0.72
N ALA A 72 -11.77 -19.52 -1.82
CA ALA A 72 -13.03 -18.78 -1.92
C ALA A 72 -14.25 -19.68 -1.67
N ARG A 73 -14.23 -20.92 -2.22
CA ARG A 73 -15.32 -21.90 -2.00
C ARG A 73 -15.36 -22.40 -0.56
N GLU A 74 -14.22 -22.67 0.06
CA GLU A 74 -14.11 -23.07 1.48
C GLU A 74 -14.72 -22.01 2.40
N MET A 75 -14.54 -20.73 2.06
CA MET A 75 -15.10 -19.59 2.79
C MET A 75 -16.56 -19.27 2.42
N GLY A 76 -17.22 -20.14 1.61
CA GLY A 76 -18.61 -19.97 1.22
C GLY A 76 -18.88 -18.94 0.13
N SER A 77 -17.82 -18.48 -0.57
CA SER A 77 -17.94 -17.53 -1.68
C SER A 77 -17.95 -18.25 -3.03
N ASP A 78 -18.58 -17.63 -4.03
CA ASP A 78 -18.57 -18.11 -5.40
C ASP A 78 -17.50 -17.37 -6.23
N PRO A 79 -16.35 -17.98 -6.53
CA PRO A 79 -15.27 -17.34 -7.26
C PRO A 79 -15.60 -17.00 -8.72
N THR A 80 -16.74 -17.49 -9.24
CA THR A 80 -17.22 -17.16 -10.59
C THR A 80 -18.06 -15.88 -10.61
N ARG A 81 -18.55 -15.44 -9.46
CA ARG A 81 -19.44 -14.29 -9.30
C ARG A 81 -18.85 -13.15 -8.50
N GLU A 82 -17.94 -13.47 -7.59
CA GLU A 82 -17.32 -12.54 -6.66
C GLU A 82 -15.83 -12.36 -7.01
N PRO A 83 -15.42 -11.18 -7.49
CA PRO A 83 -14.00 -10.93 -7.78
C PRO A 83 -13.17 -10.89 -6.50
N PRO A 84 -11.84 -11.09 -6.59
CA PRO A 84 -10.93 -10.84 -5.49
C PRO A 84 -11.05 -9.39 -4.98
N PHE A 85 -10.77 -9.18 -3.71
CA PHE A 85 -10.73 -7.85 -3.11
C PHE A 85 -9.34 -7.55 -2.55
N PHE A 86 -9.04 -6.26 -2.39
CA PHE A 86 -7.74 -5.79 -1.92
C PHE A 86 -7.84 -5.19 -0.54
N PHE A 87 -6.84 -5.45 0.29
CA PHE A 87 -6.66 -4.83 1.59
C PHE A 87 -5.17 -4.61 1.87
N GLN A 88 -4.84 -3.97 2.98
CA GLN A 88 -3.46 -3.70 3.35
C GLN A 88 -3.18 -4.24 4.75
N LYS A 89 -1.93 -4.66 4.97
CA LYS A 89 -1.37 -4.95 6.30
C LYS A 89 -0.32 -3.88 6.64
N PRO A 90 -0.16 -3.51 7.92
CA PRO A 90 0.91 -2.61 8.32
C PRO A 90 2.27 -3.25 8.12
N THR A 91 3.26 -2.47 7.71
CA THR A 91 4.61 -2.97 7.40
C THR A 91 5.37 -3.43 8.63
N ASP A 92 5.09 -2.85 9.77
CA ASP A 92 5.67 -3.19 11.08
C ASP A 92 5.08 -4.48 11.69
N ALA A 93 4.05 -5.07 11.06
CA ALA A 93 3.52 -6.38 11.44
C ALA A 93 4.28 -7.55 10.79
N ILE A 94 5.35 -7.30 10.02
CA ILE A 94 6.15 -8.37 9.42
C ILE A 94 6.97 -9.08 10.52
N GLN A 95 6.80 -10.39 10.60
CA GLN A 95 7.68 -11.27 11.35
C GLN A 95 8.57 -12.03 10.36
N TRP A 96 9.84 -11.67 10.31
CA TRP A 96 10.82 -12.38 9.50
C TRP A 96 11.21 -13.72 10.13
N VAL A 97 11.11 -14.80 9.35
CA VAL A 97 11.54 -16.14 9.75
C VAL A 97 12.57 -16.65 8.72
N PRO A 98 13.84 -16.78 9.08
CA PRO A 98 14.86 -17.27 8.16
C PRO A 98 14.58 -18.67 7.64
N THR A 99 14.97 -18.97 6.41
CA THR A 99 14.83 -20.30 5.81
C THR A 99 15.49 -21.36 6.70
N GLY A 100 14.78 -22.47 6.93
CA GLY A 100 15.24 -23.58 7.77
C GLY A 100 15.12 -23.34 9.28
N THR A 101 14.50 -22.25 9.70
CA THR A 101 14.21 -21.99 11.12
C THR A 101 12.72 -22.04 11.41
N VAL A 102 12.40 -22.10 12.69
CA VAL A 102 11.02 -22.00 13.22
C VAL A 102 10.96 -20.82 14.18
N ALA A 103 9.92 -20.03 14.11
CA ALA A 103 9.67 -18.95 15.05
C ALA A 103 8.30 -19.08 15.67
N ASP A 104 8.19 -18.70 16.95
CA ASP A 104 6.91 -18.64 17.63
C ASP A 104 6.12 -17.40 17.14
N HIS A 105 4.83 -17.62 16.93
CA HIS A 105 3.90 -16.55 16.63
C HIS A 105 2.86 -16.46 17.74
N PRO A 106 2.75 -15.32 18.45
CA PRO A 106 1.80 -15.17 19.56
C PRO A 106 0.35 -15.34 19.09
N TYR A 107 -0.37 -16.23 19.73
CA TYR A 107 -1.79 -16.40 19.43
C TYR A 107 -2.59 -15.18 19.93
N PRO A 108 -3.41 -14.52 19.07
CA PRO A 108 -4.18 -13.34 19.48
C PRO A 108 -5.19 -13.67 20.58
N PRO A 109 -5.23 -12.90 21.69
CA PRO A 109 -6.04 -13.26 22.87
C PRO A 109 -7.55 -13.11 22.67
N LEU A 110 -7.98 -12.33 21.68
CA LEU A 110 -9.39 -12.02 21.44
C LEU A 110 -10.06 -12.86 20.37
N THR A 111 -9.39 -13.86 19.82
CA THR A 111 -9.96 -14.78 18.84
C THR A 111 -9.83 -16.24 19.30
N LYS A 112 -10.78 -17.07 18.90
CA LYS A 112 -10.72 -18.53 19.03
C LYS A 112 -10.56 -19.24 17.69
N ASN A 113 -10.48 -18.44 16.61
CA ASN A 113 -10.43 -18.91 15.24
C ASN A 113 -9.37 -18.11 14.47
N TYR A 114 -8.11 -18.42 14.75
CA TYR A 114 -6.95 -17.81 14.09
C TYR A 114 -6.37 -18.79 13.09
N HIS A 115 -6.33 -18.40 11.83
CA HIS A 115 -5.87 -19.23 10.72
C HIS A 115 -4.52 -18.75 10.21
N TYR A 116 -3.68 -19.69 9.79
CA TYR A 116 -2.54 -19.38 8.93
C TYR A 116 -2.98 -19.48 7.47
N GLU A 117 -2.32 -18.71 6.62
CA GLU A 117 -2.50 -18.75 5.17
C GLU A 117 -1.12 -18.81 4.52
N ALA A 118 -0.93 -19.74 3.58
CA ALA A 118 0.30 -19.85 2.80
C ALA A 118 0.08 -19.21 1.42
N GLU A 119 0.67 -18.03 1.20
CA GLU A 119 0.48 -17.24 0.00
C GLU A 119 1.80 -16.90 -0.69
N LEU A 120 1.75 -16.81 -2.02
CA LEU A 120 2.85 -16.27 -2.81
C LEU A 120 2.89 -14.75 -2.66
N VAL A 121 4.07 -14.21 -2.36
CA VAL A 121 4.31 -12.77 -2.28
C VAL A 121 5.21 -12.32 -3.42
N ALA A 122 4.76 -11.32 -4.19
CA ALA A 122 5.57 -10.67 -5.22
C ALA A 122 6.14 -9.35 -4.68
N LEU A 123 7.46 -9.18 -4.78
CA LEU A 123 8.15 -7.95 -4.41
C LEU A 123 8.21 -7.04 -5.65
N LEU A 124 7.54 -5.89 -5.61
CA LEU A 124 7.52 -4.96 -6.73
C LEU A 124 8.70 -3.98 -6.63
N GLY A 125 9.62 -4.05 -7.60
CA GLY A 125 10.75 -3.14 -7.72
C GLY A 125 10.39 -1.78 -8.29
N ARG A 126 9.27 -1.69 -9.00
CA ARG A 126 8.80 -0.45 -9.64
C ARG A 126 7.31 -0.25 -9.42
N GLY A 127 6.89 1.00 -9.31
CA GLY A 127 5.48 1.38 -9.32
C GLY A 127 4.96 1.61 -10.75
N GLY A 128 3.62 1.59 -10.89
CA GLY A 128 2.97 1.87 -12.18
C GLY A 128 1.50 2.22 -12.01
N ARG A 129 0.88 2.65 -13.11
CA ARG A 129 -0.56 2.93 -13.20
C ARG A 129 -1.08 2.47 -14.55
N ASN A 130 -2.26 1.84 -14.56
CA ASN A 130 -2.89 1.31 -15.76
C ASN A 130 -1.97 0.36 -16.53
N ILE A 131 -1.26 -0.51 -15.80
CA ILE A 131 -0.32 -1.47 -16.38
C ILE A 131 -1.10 -2.56 -17.12
N PRO A 132 -0.81 -2.81 -18.40
CA PRO A 132 -1.36 -3.95 -19.13
C PRO A 132 -0.93 -5.27 -18.47
N VAL A 133 -1.79 -6.29 -18.56
CA VAL A 133 -1.53 -7.60 -17.91
C VAL A 133 -0.23 -8.24 -18.39
N ASP A 134 0.07 -8.14 -19.68
CA ASP A 134 1.30 -8.65 -20.30
C ASP A 134 2.58 -7.93 -19.85
N LYS A 135 2.44 -6.78 -19.16
CA LYS A 135 3.54 -5.98 -18.60
C LYS A 135 3.61 -6.01 -17.06
N ALA A 136 2.69 -6.71 -16.42
CA ALA A 136 2.63 -6.70 -14.96
C ALA A 136 3.88 -7.32 -14.32
N LEU A 137 4.42 -8.39 -14.88
CA LEU A 137 5.63 -9.06 -14.37
C LEU A 137 6.91 -8.23 -14.54
N ASP A 138 6.93 -7.26 -15.45
CA ASP A 138 8.08 -6.34 -15.63
C ASP A 138 8.30 -5.43 -14.38
N LEU A 139 7.35 -5.41 -13.45
CA LEU A 139 7.41 -4.61 -12.22
C LEU A 139 7.95 -5.38 -11.00
N VAL A 140 8.07 -6.71 -11.10
CA VAL A 140 8.57 -7.61 -10.06
C VAL A 140 10.09 -7.59 -10.00
#